data_6deb6cec88f7f76203c73a168c44c92f
#
_entry.id   6deb6cec88f7f76203c73a168c44c92f
#
_cell.length_a   1.000
_cell.length_b   1.000
_cell.length_c   1.000
_cell.angle_alpha   90.00
_cell.angle_beta   90.00
_cell.angle_gamma   90.00
#
_symmetry.space_group_name_H-M   'P 1'
#
loop_
_entity.id
_entity.type
_entity.pdbx_description
1 polymer ?
#
loop_
_entity_poly.entity_id
_entity_poly.type
_entity_poly.pdbx_seq_one_letter_code
_entity_poly.pdbx_strand_id
1 'polypeptide(L)'
;MTSNSRKTPQEMLLHWEQTASDQIWLHQPANRQWRQFSWREVGDEARRITAALQGLGIKPGDRVGIFSKNCAEWIISDLAIMLGGFISVPIYNSANADTLGYVLNHAECKAVFVGKLDKAEGLEKAIPEGCVSIAYPYETLPATLQWQELLKSNEPVTDVVIPDMDDVMTILYTSGSTGNPKGAVHTYASYEFVGSQIGKVWNGGPQEKVLSYLPMAHCTDRAYVEAASLYRGTQVAFTESLATFFEDLRTVRPTIFGSVPRLWKRFQLGVFESTPPEKLERLIKLPIVGSMVKKKIAKGLGMDRSTWNGSGAAPIAPSLLEWWSRIGIPVCEGWGMTETLAYGTQSYPGLPIRIGSIGKALPGVELKLTDEGELLIKSPSLMREYYKEPEKTAEEFTADGFFRTGDRAEIDSDGYVKITGRAKEIFKTAKGKYVAPVPIESLLAQNDMVEQVCLVGSGLTQPVALVQLAPELKLDAKEVASSLEATREQVNSSLESHARISRVVVIKDAWTPENGMLTPTQKIKRHVVEKKFAPITSAETGPGVEFE
;
A
#
# COMPACT_ATOMS: atom_id res chain seq x y z
N MET A 1 -1.10 -35.11 18.03
CA MET A 1 -0.99 -34.23 16.88
C MET A 1 -2.37 -33.64 16.66
N THR A 2 -2.66 -32.50 17.25
CA THR A 2 -3.93 -31.79 17.06
C THR A 2 -3.94 -31.28 15.63
N SER A 3 -4.93 -31.68 14.85
CA SER A 3 -5.15 -31.15 13.50
C SER A 3 -5.26 -29.63 13.63
N ASN A 4 -4.29 -28.92 13.08
CA ASN A 4 -4.33 -27.46 12.98
C ASN A 4 -5.35 -27.15 11.88
N SER A 5 -6.65 -27.23 12.19
CA SER A 5 -7.71 -26.85 11.24
C SER A 5 -7.56 -25.35 10.99
N ARG A 6 -7.52 -24.99 9.72
CA ARG A 6 -7.55 -23.58 9.29
C ARG A 6 -8.79 -22.93 9.88
N LYS A 7 -8.64 -21.74 10.46
CA LYS A 7 -9.74 -20.98 11.06
C LYS A 7 -10.11 -19.80 10.18
N THR A 8 -11.39 -19.59 9.95
CA THR A 8 -11.91 -18.40 9.31
C THR A 8 -11.68 -17.15 10.18
N PRO A 9 -11.73 -15.92 9.62
CA PRO A 9 -11.69 -14.69 10.40
C PRO A 9 -12.73 -14.64 11.53
N GLN A 10 -13.94 -15.14 11.27
CA GLN A 10 -15.03 -15.23 12.26
C GLN A 10 -14.62 -16.15 13.43
N GLU A 11 -14.08 -17.32 13.14
CA GLU A 11 -13.59 -18.24 14.17
C GLU A 11 -12.39 -17.67 14.94
N MET A 12 -11.57 -16.83 14.31
CA MET A 12 -10.47 -16.12 15.00
C MET A 12 -11.01 -15.05 15.94
N LEU A 13 -12.02 -14.27 15.52
CA LEU A 13 -12.68 -13.32 16.42
C LEU A 13 -13.26 -14.04 17.64
N LEU A 14 -14.04 -15.11 17.44
CA LEU A 14 -14.60 -15.93 18.51
C LEU A 14 -13.52 -16.50 19.43
N HIS A 15 -12.39 -16.91 18.87
CA HIS A 15 -11.26 -17.40 19.65
C HIS A 15 -10.70 -16.32 20.59
N TRP A 16 -10.49 -15.09 20.11
CA TRP A 16 -9.98 -14.00 20.92
C TRP A 16 -10.99 -13.53 21.97
N GLU A 17 -12.27 -13.51 21.65
CA GLU A 17 -13.32 -13.22 22.63
C GLU A 17 -13.35 -14.23 23.78
N GLN A 18 -13.06 -15.50 23.49
CA GLN A 18 -13.02 -16.55 24.51
C GLN A 18 -11.73 -16.54 25.33
N THR A 19 -10.59 -16.24 24.70
CA THR A 19 -9.26 -16.42 25.33
C THR A 19 -8.63 -15.13 25.82
N ALA A 20 -9.06 -13.97 25.30
CA ALA A 20 -8.46 -12.68 25.54
C ALA A 20 -9.48 -11.52 25.56
N SER A 21 -10.71 -11.79 26.01
CA SER A 21 -11.89 -10.93 25.92
C SER A 21 -11.63 -9.45 26.23
N ASP A 22 -10.94 -9.17 27.33
CA ASP A 22 -10.68 -7.82 27.83
C ASP A 22 -9.36 -7.23 27.33
N GLN A 23 -8.57 -7.97 26.55
CA GLN A 23 -7.36 -7.42 25.94
C GLN A 23 -7.72 -6.42 24.84
N ILE A 24 -7.00 -5.29 24.84
CA ILE A 24 -7.18 -4.24 23.83
C ILE A 24 -6.57 -4.69 22.52
N TRP A 25 -7.38 -4.63 21.46
CA TRP A 25 -6.95 -4.90 20.11
C TRP A 25 -6.78 -3.60 19.29
N LEU A 26 -7.79 -2.69 19.34
CA LEU A 26 -7.79 -1.48 18.51
C LEU A 26 -7.61 -0.23 19.36
N HIS A 27 -6.81 0.72 18.86
CA HIS A 27 -6.55 2.02 19.47
C HIS A 27 -6.91 3.12 18.48
N GLN A 28 -7.99 3.86 18.74
CA GLN A 28 -8.52 4.90 17.88
C GLN A 28 -8.36 6.28 18.50
N PRO A 29 -7.54 7.19 17.92
CA PRO A 29 -7.50 8.57 18.36
C PRO A 29 -8.70 9.36 17.80
N ALA A 30 -9.27 10.20 18.64
CA ALA A 30 -10.27 11.18 18.29
C ALA A 30 -10.09 12.42 19.20
N ASN A 31 -9.95 13.62 18.63
CA ASN A 31 -9.65 14.85 19.35
C ASN A 31 -8.46 14.70 20.32
N ARG A 32 -7.41 14.04 19.90
CA ARG A 32 -6.18 13.72 20.66
C ARG A 32 -6.40 12.82 21.88
N GLN A 33 -7.58 12.23 22.02
CA GLN A 33 -7.88 11.21 23.04
C GLN A 33 -7.90 9.82 22.39
N TRP A 34 -7.30 8.84 23.06
CA TRP A 34 -7.21 7.48 22.56
C TRP A 34 -8.33 6.62 23.13
N ARG A 35 -9.35 6.31 22.31
CA ARG A 35 -10.34 5.27 22.59
C ARG A 35 -9.71 3.91 22.31
N GLN A 36 -9.95 2.97 23.20
CA GLN A 36 -9.48 1.60 23.11
C GLN A 36 -10.67 0.66 22.95
N PHE A 37 -10.47 -0.40 22.18
CA PHE A 37 -11.47 -1.43 21.99
C PHE A 37 -10.85 -2.77 22.32
N SER A 38 -11.45 -3.50 23.28
CA SER A 38 -11.16 -4.89 23.56
C SER A 38 -11.75 -5.81 22.52
N TRP A 39 -11.32 -7.08 22.48
CA TRP A 39 -11.90 -8.08 21.59
C TRP A 39 -13.40 -8.23 21.79
N ARG A 40 -13.87 -8.19 23.04
CA ARG A 40 -15.30 -8.24 23.38
C ARG A 40 -16.07 -7.06 22.79
N GLU A 41 -15.57 -5.85 22.93
CA GLU A 41 -16.22 -4.64 22.39
C GLU A 41 -16.29 -4.65 20.88
N VAL A 42 -15.20 -5.08 20.21
CA VAL A 42 -15.17 -5.24 18.75
C VAL A 42 -16.20 -6.26 18.30
N GLY A 43 -16.26 -7.41 18.98
CA GLY A 43 -17.21 -8.47 18.63
C GLY A 43 -18.67 -8.08 18.89
N ASP A 44 -18.97 -7.37 19.98
CA ASP A 44 -20.32 -6.87 20.26
C ASP A 44 -20.77 -5.82 19.23
N GLU A 45 -19.93 -4.81 18.95
CA GLU A 45 -20.24 -3.82 17.92
C GLU A 45 -20.40 -4.46 16.53
N ALA A 46 -19.51 -5.39 16.16
CA ALA A 46 -19.61 -6.08 14.87
C ALA A 46 -20.93 -6.86 14.73
N ARG A 47 -21.38 -7.59 15.78
CA ARG A 47 -22.65 -8.33 15.75
C ARG A 47 -23.87 -7.42 15.70
N ARG A 48 -23.86 -6.26 16.39
CA ARG A 48 -24.94 -5.25 16.30
C ARG A 48 -25.06 -4.68 14.88
N ILE A 49 -23.92 -4.40 14.24
CA ILE A 49 -23.88 -3.93 12.86
C ILE A 49 -24.31 -5.05 11.90
N THR A 50 -23.94 -6.31 12.15
CA THR A 50 -24.46 -7.45 11.38
C THR A 50 -25.99 -7.52 11.46
N ALA A 51 -26.57 -7.37 12.67
CA ALA A 51 -28.03 -7.33 12.86
C ALA A 51 -28.68 -6.20 12.06
N ALA A 52 -28.07 -5.01 12.09
CA ALA A 52 -28.54 -3.86 11.33
C ALA A 52 -28.55 -4.13 9.81
N LEU A 53 -27.46 -4.70 9.27
CA LEU A 53 -27.37 -5.05 7.86
C LEU A 53 -28.42 -6.11 7.45
N GLN A 54 -28.63 -7.13 8.29
CA GLN A 54 -29.69 -8.14 8.09
C GLN A 54 -31.08 -7.49 8.12
N GLY A 55 -31.30 -6.54 9.04
CA GLY A 55 -32.54 -5.77 9.16
C GLY A 55 -32.84 -4.91 7.92
N LEU A 56 -31.81 -4.50 7.17
CA LEU A 56 -31.94 -3.83 5.87
C LEU A 56 -32.24 -4.81 4.72
N GLY A 57 -32.37 -6.12 4.99
CA GLY A 57 -32.64 -7.15 3.98
C GLY A 57 -31.42 -7.62 3.21
N ILE A 58 -30.21 -7.28 3.66
CA ILE A 58 -28.95 -7.76 3.04
C ILE A 58 -28.78 -9.25 3.39
N LYS A 59 -28.44 -10.04 2.39
CA LYS A 59 -28.35 -11.51 2.48
C LYS A 59 -26.91 -11.99 2.29
N PRO A 60 -26.57 -13.19 2.78
CA PRO A 60 -25.28 -13.81 2.49
C PRO A 60 -24.97 -13.77 0.98
N GLY A 61 -23.74 -13.37 0.63
CA GLY A 61 -23.30 -13.15 -0.75
C GLY A 61 -23.58 -11.75 -1.32
N ASP A 62 -24.39 -10.92 -0.66
CA ASP A 62 -24.55 -9.51 -1.06
C ASP A 62 -23.28 -8.71 -0.74
N ARG A 63 -23.02 -7.67 -1.53
CA ARG A 63 -21.84 -6.81 -1.40
C ARG A 63 -22.14 -5.58 -0.57
N VAL A 64 -21.21 -5.27 0.33
CA VAL A 64 -21.26 -4.08 1.19
C VAL A 64 -19.96 -3.29 1.02
N GLY A 65 -20.10 -2.03 0.64
CA GLY A 65 -18.97 -1.13 0.44
C GLY A 65 -18.41 -0.57 1.76
N ILE A 66 -17.11 -0.27 1.78
CA ILE A 66 -16.47 0.50 2.87
C ILE A 66 -15.68 1.63 2.24
N PHE A 67 -16.13 2.87 2.44
CA PHE A 67 -15.55 4.09 1.91
C PHE A 67 -15.09 5.00 3.04
N SER A 68 -13.88 4.77 3.54
CA SER A 68 -13.32 5.51 4.68
C SER A 68 -11.79 5.42 4.71
N LYS A 69 -11.17 6.41 5.35
CA LYS A 69 -9.82 6.25 5.92
C LYS A 69 -9.84 5.22 7.04
N ASN A 70 -8.64 4.78 7.43
CA ASN A 70 -8.44 3.82 8.49
C ASN A 70 -8.99 4.33 9.83
N CYS A 71 -9.77 3.50 10.48
CA CYS A 71 -10.33 3.72 11.82
C CYS A 71 -10.80 2.37 12.40
N ALA A 72 -11.13 2.34 13.67
CA ALA A 72 -11.64 1.13 14.33
C ALA A 72 -12.93 0.64 13.68
N GLU A 73 -13.84 1.55 13.35
CA GLU A 73 -15.12 1.25 12.71
C GLU A 73 -14.94 0.60 11.33
N TRP A 74 -13.81 0.86 10.65
CA TRP A 74 -13.50 0.19 9.39
C TRP A 74 -13.31 -1.33 9.60
N ILE A 75 -12.47 -1.73 10.57
CA ILE A 75 -12.24 -3.15 10.90
C ILE A 75 -13.51 -3.79 11.47
N ILE A 76 -14.23 -3.07 12.35
CA ILE A 76 -15.50 -3.56 12.91
C ILE A 76 -16.55 -3.80 11.82
N SER A 77 -16.63 -2.91 10.82
CA SER A 77 -17.54 -3.09 9.67
C SER A 77 -17.17 -4.29 8.81
N ASP A 78 -15.87 -4.48 8.55
CA ASP A 78 -15.42 -5.62 7.76
C ASP A 78 -15.72 -6.95 8.47
N LEU A 79 -15.51 -7.00 9.78
CA LEU A 79 -15.92 -8.15 10.60
C LEU A 79 -17.44 -8.34 10.60
N ALA A 80 -18.21 -7.26 10.69
CA ALA A 80 -19.68 -7.33 10.63
C ALA A 80 -20.17 -7.90 9.28
N ILE A 81 -19.53 -7.49 8.19
CA ILE A 81 -19.79 -8.02 6.84
C ILE A 81 -19.50 -9.52 6.81
N MET A 82 -18.34 -9.94 7.33
CA MET A 82 -17.96 -11.36 7.40
C MET A 82 -18.92 -12.18 8.27
N LEU A 83 -19.29 -11.68 9.46
CA LEU A 83 -20.21 -12.36 10.38
C LEU A 83 -21.59 -12.60 9.78
N GLY A 84 -22.05 -11.72 8.88
CA GLY A 84 -23.30 -11.85 8.12
C GLY A 84 -23.19 -12.71 6.85
N GLY A 85 -21.99 -13.19 6.51
CA GLY A 85 -21.74 -13.91 5.25
C GLY A 85 -21.82 -12.99 4.01
N PHE A 86 -21.67 -11.68 4.18
CA PHE A 86 -21.68 -10.71 3.11
C PHE A 86 -20.27 -10.57 2.49
N ILE A 87 -20.16 -9.93 1.33
CA ILE A 87 -18.90 -9.72 0.62
C ILE A 87 -18.46 -8.26 0.79
N SER A 88 -17.25 -8.07 1.33
CA SER A 88 -16.66 -6.75 1.55
C SER A 88 -16.12 -6.15 0.25
N VAL A 89 -16.44 -4.86 0.01
CA VAL A 89 -15.96 -4.08 -1.13
C VAL A 89 -15.28 -2.81 -0.61
N PRO A 90 -14.00 -2.87 -0.26
CA PRO A 90 -13.24 -1.70 0.16
C PRO A 90 -13.03 -0.73 -0.99
N ILE A 91 -13.27 0.57 -0.72
CA ILE A 91 -13.14 1.65 -1.69
C ILE A 91 -12.11 2.65 -1.19
N TYR A 92 -11.19 3.06 -2.05
CA TYR A 92 -10.18 4.05 -1.69
C TYR A 92 -10.82 5.37 -1.26
N ASN A 93 -10.46 5.85 -0.07
CA ASN A 93 -10.95 7.13 0.48
C ASN A 93 -10.63 8.36 -0.39
N SER A 94 -9.72 8.24 -1.35
CA SER A 94 -9.37 9.25 -2.36
C SER A 94 -10.14 9.09 -3.68
N ALA A 95 -11.09 8.15 -3.77
CA ALA A 95 -11.91 7.99 -4.96
C ALA A 95 -12.77 9.24 -5.21
N ASN A 96 -12.78 9.70 -6.46
CA ASN A 96 -13.72 10.73 -6.90
C ASN A 96 -15.13 10.14 -7.13
N ALA A 97 -16.10 10.99 -7.42
CA ALA A 97 -17.51 10.58 -7.63
C ALA A 97 -17.66 9.50 -8.71
N ASP A 98 -16.96 9.63 -9.83
CA ASP A 98 -17.04 8.66 -10.94
C ASP A 98 -16.52 7.29 -10.52
N THR A 99 -15.37 7.25 -9.83
CA THR A 99 -14.78 6.00 -9.32
C THR A 99 -15.64 5.36 -8.23
N LEU A 100 -16.15 6.16 -7.29
CA LEU A 100 -17.03 5.69 -6.22
C LEU A 100 -18.32 5.09 -6.82
N GLY A 101 -18.99 5.83 -7.70
CA GLY A 101 -20.19 5.38 -8.39
C GLY A 101 -19.95 4.13 -9.23
N TYR A 102 -18.85 4.09 -9.97
CA TYR A 102 -18.46 2.92 -10.74
C TYR A 102 -18.30 1.67 -9.86
N VAL A 103 -17.52 1.74 -8.78
CA VAL A 103 -17.27 0.59 -7.92
C VAL A 103 -18.56 0.09 -7.26
N LEU A 104 -19.37 1.00 -6.71
CA LEU A 104 -20.63 0.63 -6.06
C LEU A 104 -21.61 -0.03 -7.03
N ASN A 105 -21.75 0.50 -8.26
CA ASN A 105 -22.62 -0.08 -9.30
C ASN A 105 -22.06 -1.40 -9.84
N HIS A 106 -20.76 -1.46 -10.18
CA HIS A 106 -20.16 -2.66 -10.75
C HIS A 106 -20.20 -3.84 -9.77
N ALA A 107 -19.90 -3.57 -8.47
CA ALA A 107 -20.03 -4.56 -7.41
C ALA A 107 -21.48 -4.81 -6.98
N GLU A 108 -22.46 -3.99 -7.41
CA GLU A 108 -23.87 -4.08 -7.01
C GLU A 108 -24.04 -4.02 -5.49
N CYS A 109 -23.34 -3.07 -4.84
CA CYS A 109 -23.38 -2.90 -3.41
C CYS A 109 -24.78 -2.56 -2.90
N LYS A 110 -25.26 -3.27 -1.86
CA LYS A 110 -26.56 -3.03 -1.22
C LYS A 110 -26.49 -1.97 -0.12
N ALA A 111 -25.32 -1.84 0.51
CA ALA A 111 -25.03 -0.77 1.46
C ALA A 111 -23.58 -0.31 1.31
N VAL A 112 -23.27 0.86 1.84
CA VAL A 112 -21.92 1.39 1.93
C VAL A 112 -21.71 2.11 3.26
N PHE A 113 -20.67 1.72 3.99
CA PHE A 113 -20.18 2.48 5.13
C PHE A 113 -19.38 3.68 4.63
N VAL A 114 -19.67 4.86 5.17
CA VAL A 114 -18.99 6.11 4.83
C VAL A 114 -18.38 6.71 6.10
N GLY A 115 -17.07 6.93 6.08
CA GLY A 115 -16.34 7.32 7.27
C GLY A 115 -15.47 8.55 7.08
N LYS A 116 -14.28 8.54 7.67
CA LYS A 116 -13.33 9.65 7.60
C LYS A 116 -12.89 9.90 6.15
N LEU A 117 -13.13 11.11 5.65
CA LEU A 117 -12.76 11.55 4.30
C LEU A 117 -12.03 12.90 4.37
N ASP A 118 -11.11 13.17 3.44
CA ASP A 118 -10.48 14.51 3.33
C ASP A 118 -11.40 15.50 2.60
N LYS A 119 -12.19 15.00 1.64
CA LYS A 119 -13.16 15.76 0.85
C LYS A 119 -14.41 14.88 0.73
N ALA A 120 -15.51 15.37 1.23
CA ALA A 120 -16.78 14.64 1.22
C ALA A 120 -17.84 15.29 0.31
N GLU A 121 -17.68 16.58 -0.01
CA GLU A 121 -18.68 17.38 -0.73
C GLU A 121 -19.01 16.80 -2.10
N GLY A 122 -20.29 16.53 -2.34
CA GLY A 122 -20.83 16.06 -3.61
C GLY A 122 -20.67 14.57 -3.88
N LEU A 123 -19.93 13.84 -3.04
CA LEU A 123 -19.72 12.39 -3.20
C LEU A 123 -20.98 11.57 -2.87
N GLU A 124 -21.90 12.10 -2.06
CA GLU A 124 -23.19 11.46 -1.75
C GLU A 124 -24.01 11.18 -3.00
N LYS A 125 -23.89 12.01 -4.05
CA LYS A 125 -24.59 11.86 -5.33
C LYS A 125 -24.09 10.67 -6.16
N ALA A 126 -22.91 10.16 -5.86
CA ALA A 126 -22.33 9.00 -6.54
C ALA A 126 -22.80 7.66 -5.94
N ILE A 127 -23.47 7.70 -4.78
CA ILE A 127 -24.04 6.50 -4.18
C ILE A 127 -25.30 6.12 -4.97
N PRO A 128 -25.35 4.90 -5.53
CA PRO A 128 -26.50 4.47 -6.36
C PRO A 128 -27.81 4.47 -5.57
N GLU A 129 -28.91 4.74 -6.24
CA GLU A 129 -30.24 4.56 -5.68
C GLU A 129 -30.42 3.09 -5.24
N GLY A 130 -30.94 2.88 -4.03
CA GLY A 130 -31.08 1.56 -3.42
C GLY A 130 -29.84 1.04 -2.70
N CYS A 131 -28.70 1.75 -2.73
CA CYS A 131 -27.54 1.47 -1.89
C CYS A 131 -27.64 2.31 -0.62
N VAL A 132 -27.84 1.65 0.54
CA VAL A 132 -28.02 2.35 1.83
C VAL A 132 -26.66 2.85 2.34
N SER A 133 -26.54 4.16 2.61
CA SER A 133 -25.33 4.72 3.20
C SER A 133 -25.42 4.76 4.73
N ILE A 134 -24.32 4.37 5.41
CA ILE A 134 -24.19 4.30 6.87
C ILE A 134 -22.98 5.11 7.29
N ALA A 135 -23.18 6.22 7.99
CA ALA A 135 -22.08 7.09 8.43
C ALA A 135 -21.41 6.58 9.72
N TYR A 136 -20.08 6.55 9.71
CA TYR A 136 -19.29 6.39 10.93
C TYR A 136 -19.40 7.63 11.84
N PRO A 137 -18.99 7.53 13.13
CA PRO A 137 -19.13 8.63 14.08
C PRO A 137 -18.05 9.71 13.88
N TYR A 138 -17.84 10.14 12.64
CA TYR A 138 -16.92 11.19 12.23
C TYR A 138 -17.62 12.18 11.31
N GLU A 139 -17.02 13.35 11.13
CA GLU A 139 -17.44 14.25 10.06
C GLU A 139 -17.22 13.57 8.69
N THR A 140 -18.29 13.41 7.95
CA THR A 140 -18.29 12.71 6.65
C THR A 140 -19.43 13.24 5.75
N LEU A 141 -19.69 12.57 4.63
CA LEU A 141 -20.80 12.93 3.73
C LEU A 141 -22.16 12.59 4.38
N PRO A 142 -23.25 13.26 3.94
CA PRO A 142 -24.60 12.92 4.35
C PRO A 142 -24.92 11.45 4.07
N ALA A 143 -25.48 10.75 5.05
CA ALA A 143 -25.79 9.34 4.97
C ALA A 143 -27.21 9.04 5.48
N THR A 144 -27.79 7.94 5.01
CA THR A 144 -29.14 7.51 5.36
C THR A 144 -29.26 7.10 6.82
N LEU A 145 -28.23 6.43 7.35
CA LEU A 145 -28.19 5.89 8.71
C LEU A 145 -26.91 6.31 9.42
N GLN A 146 -26.97 6.30 10.75
CA GLN A 146 -25.85 6.70 11.61
C GLN A 146 -25.37 5.50 12.43
N TRP A 147 -24.05 5.26 12.47
CA TRP A 147 -23.40 4.17 13.19
C TRP A 147 -23.88 4.04 14.65
N GLN A 148 -23.87 5.17 15.38
CA GLN A 148 -24.22 5.18 16.79
C GLN A 148 -25.71 4.84 17.05
N GLU A 149 -26.59 5.17 16.11
CA GLU A 149 -28.01 4.81 16.18
C GLU A 149 -28.18 3.31 15.95
N LEU A 150 -27.45 2.75 14.96
CA LEU A 150 -27.48 1.32 14.69
C LEU A 150 -27.00 0.50 15.89
N LEU A 151 -25.91 0.92 16.55
CA LEU A 151 -25.43 0.25 17.75
C LEU A 151 -26.43 0.27 18.90
N LYS A 152 -27.23 1.34 19.03
CA LYS A 152 -28.23 1.47 20.11
C LYS A 152 -29.52 0.72 19.82
N SER A 153 -29.91 0.64 18.55
CA SER A 153 -31.21 0.10 18.13
C SER A 153 -31.21 -1.39 17.79
N ASN A 154 -30.03 -2.00 17.71
CA ASN A 154 -29.89 -3.42 17.37
C ASN A 154 -29.23 -4.20 18.48
N GLU A 155 -29.80 -5.34 18.85
CA GLU A 155 -29.14 -6.33 19.69
C GLU A 155 -28.12 -7.13 18.87
N PRO A 156 -27.02 -7.60 19.49
CA PRO A 156 -26.03 -8.38 18.78
C PRO A 156 -26.61 -9.72 18.32
N VAL A 157 -26.34 -10.12 17.06
CA VAL A 157 -26.71 -11.44 16.57
C VAL A 157 -26.01 -12.53 17.36
N THR A 158 -26.73 -13.64 17.64
CA THR A 158 -26.18 -14.83 18.28
C THR A 158 -25.61 -15.81 17.26
N ASP A 159 -26.29 -15.94 16.12
CA ASP A 159 -25.90 -16.85 15.05
C ASP A 159 -25.09 -16.10 13.98
N VAL A 160 -23.83 -16.47 13.86
CA VAL A 160 -22.92 -15.91 12.87
C VAL A 160 -22.67 -16.91 11.74
N VAL A 161 -22.50 -16.43 10.54
CA VAL A 161 -22.18 -17.27 9.39
C VAL A 161 -20.72 -17.68 9.47
N ILE A 162 -20.45 -18.98 9.46
CA ILE A 162 -19.12 -19.54 9.27
C ILE A 162 -19.04 -20.03 7.82
N PRO A 163 -18.28 -19.35 6.95
CA PRO A 163 -18.21 -19.69 5.54
C PRO A 163 -17.32 -20.89 5.26
N ASP A 164 -17.49 -21.46 4.07
CA ASP A 164 -16.48 -22.34 3.51
C ASP A 164 -15.23 -21.53 3.10
N MET A 165 -14.06 -22.17 3.15
CA MET A 165 -12.80 -21.51 2.81
C MET A 165 -12.77 -20.99 1.37
N ASP A 166 -13.50 -21.63 0.46
CA ASP A 166 -13.58 -21.24 -0.95
C ASP A 166 -14.64 -20.16 -1.21
N ASP A 167 -15.42 -19.77 -0.22
CA ASP A 167 -16.38 -18.68 -0.37
C ASP A 167 -15.66 -17.34 -0.60
N VAL A 168 -16.33 -16.44 -1.34
CA VAL A 168 -15.84 -15.09 -1.59
C VAL A 168 -15.92 -14.25 -0.33
N MET A 169 -14.80 -13.71 0.08
CA MET A 169 -14.72 -12.81 1.23
C MET A 169 -14.76 -11.34 0.82
N THR A 170 -14.00 -10.98 -0.22
CA THR A 170 -13.83 -9.56 -0.59
C THR A 170 -13.52 -9.39 -2.07
N ILE A 171 -13.86 -8.22 -2.61
CA ILE A 171 -13.52 -7.76 -3.96
C ILE A 171 -12.67 -6.51 -3.83
N LEU A 172 -11.37 -6.63 -4.11
CA LEU A 172 -10.41 -5.52 -4.04
C LEU A 172 -10.23 -4.86 -5.40
N TYR A 173 -10.65 -3.61 -5.54
CA TYR A 173 -10.52 -2.88 -6.80
C TYR A 173 -9.12 -2.32 -6.99
N THR A 174 -8.49 -2.70 -8.10
CA THR A 174 -7.18 -2.17 -8.50
C THR A 174 -7.34 -0.97 -9.42
N SER A 175 -6.52 0.05 -9.24
CA SER A 175 -6.41 1.12 -10.22
C SER A 175 -5.67 0.61 -11.46
N GLY A 176 -6.40 0.04 -12.42
CA GLY A 176 -5.82 -0.37 -13.70
C GLY A 176 -5.12 0.79 -14.40
N SER A 177 -3.99 0.52 -15.05
CA SER A 177 -3.24 1.53 -15.83
C SER A 177 -3.97 1.99 -17.09
N THR A 178 -5.04 1.29 -17.50
CA THR A 178 -5.65 1.43 -18.84
C THR A 178 -7.18 1.48 -18.86
N GLY A 179 -7.85 1.93 -17.78
CA GLY A 179 -9.32 1.97 -17.79
C GLY A 179 -9.95 1.99 -16.41
N ASN A 180 -11.19 1.51 -16.32
CA ASN A 180 -11.91 1.37 -15.06
C ASN A 180 -11.19 0.40 -14.11
N PRO A 181 -11.32 0.61 -12.78
CA PRO A 181 -10.75 -0.31 -11.79
C PRO A 181 -11.30 -1.74 -11.97
N LYS A 182 -10.42 -2.75 -11.81
CA LYS A 182 -10.80 -4.17 -11.85
C LYS A 182 -10.92 -4.72 -10.44
N GLY A 183 -11.91 -5.55 -10.19
CA GLY A 183 -12.13 -6.17 -8.89
C GLY A 183 -11.43 -7.53 -8.77
N ALA A 184 -10.36 -7.63 -8.00
CA ALA A 184 -9.73 -8.91 -7.66
C ALA A 184 -10.55 -9.60 -6.57
N VAL A 185 -11.03 -10.81 -6.85
CA VAL A 185 -11.87 -11.59 -5.93
C VAL A 185 -11.01 -12.48 -5.05
N HIS A 186 -11.07 -12.27 -3.75
CA HIS A 186 -10.37 -13.09 -2.76
C HIS A 186 -11.33 -13.92 -1.92
N THR A 187 -10.89 -15.14 -1.60
CA THR A 187 -11.64 -16.10 -0.78
C THR A 187 -11.17 -16.04 0.68
N TYR A 188 -11.95 -16.64 1.57
CA TYR A 188 -11.53 -16.84 2.95
C TYR A 188 -10.23 -17.65 3.06
N ALA A 189 -10.00 -18.59 2.13
CA ALA A 189 -8.77 -19.37 2.08
C ALA A 189 -7.53 -18.50 1.80
N SER A 190 -7.60 -17.57 0.84
CA SER A 190 -6.48 -16.70 0.53
C SER A 190 -6.18 -15.71 1.65
N TYR A 191 -7.23 -15.17 2.28
CA TYR A 191 -7.11 -14.24 3.41
C TYR A 191 -6.54 -14.92 4.66
N GLU A 192 -7.06 -16.09 5.04
CA GLU A 192 -6.54 -16.91 6.15
C GLU A 192 -5.06 -17.22 5.94
N PHE A 193 -4.72 -17.70 4.74
CA PHE A 193 -3.34 -18.05 4.42
C PHE A 193 -2.42 -16.85 4.65
N VAL A 194 -2.75 -15.70 4.08
CA VAL A 194 -1.93 -14.48 4.19
C VAL A 194 -1.82 -14.03 5.65
N GLY A 195 -2.93 -13.89 6.38
CA GLY A 195 -2.95 -13.44 7.77
C GLY A 195 -2.14 -14.35 8.69
N SER A 196 -2.30 -15.67 8.54
CA SER A 196 -1.59 -16.65 9.33
C SER A 196 -0.08 -16.68 9.02
N GLN A 197 0.32 -16.57 7.74
CA GLN A 197 1.73 -16.64 7.36
C GLN A 197 2.51 -15.36 7.68
N ILE A 198 1.95 -14.17 7.40
CA ILE A 198 2.60 -12.90 7.75
C ILE A 198 2.86 -12.83 9.24
N GLY A 199 1.88 -13.18 10.05
CA GLY A 199 2.03 -13.20 11.50
C GLY A 199 3.14 -14.13 11.99
N LYS A 200 3.33 -15.28 11.35
CA LYS A 200 4.45 -16.20 11.66
C LYS A 200 5.79 -15.63 11.23
N VAL A 201 5.88 -15.09 10.00
CA VAL A 201 7.11 -14.53 9.44
C VAL A 201 7.65 -13.39 10.31
N TRP A 202 6.76 -12.56 10.85
CA TRP A 202 7.15 -11.43 11.71
C TRP A 202 7.21 -11.77 13.19
N ASN A 203 6.90 -13.01 13.56
CA ASN A 203 6.79 -13.42 14.96
C ASN A 203 5.83 -12.50 15.76
N GLY A 204 4.75 -12.05 15.10
CA GLY A 204 3.73 -11.19 15.69
C GLY A 204 2.99 -11.86 16.85
N GLY A 205 2.41 -11.07 17.74
CA GLY A 205 1.64 -11.53 18.89
C GLY A 205 0.97 -10.38 19.64
N PRO A 206 0.24 -10.65 20.74
CA PRO A 206 -0.53 -9.65 21.47
C PRO A 206 0.29 -8.52 22.11
N GLN A 207 1.61 -8.69 22.22
CA GLN A 207 2.52 -7.67 22.73
C GLN A 207 3.02 -6.72 21.63
N GLU A 208 2.86 -7.13 20.37
CA GLU A 208 3.27 -6.34 19.22
C GLU A 208 2.20 -5.31 18.86
N LYS A 209 2.66 -4.21 18.27
CA LYS A 209 1.79 -3.10 17.86
C LYS A 209 2.14 -2.61 16.48
N VAL A 210 1.12 -2.39 15.64
CA VAL A 210 1.24 -1.78 14.32
C VAL A 210 0.52 -0.44 14.28
N LEU A 211 0.98 0.47 13.40
CA LEU A 211 0.29 1.72 13.10
C LEU A 211 -0.37 1.60 11.72
N SER A 212 -1.69 1.64 11.68
CA SER A 212 -2.50 1.61 10.47
C SER A 212 -2.71 3.02 9.93
N TYR A 213 -2.22 3.28 8.71
CA TYR A 213 -2.34 4.58 8.05
C TYR A 213 -2.30 4.51 6.53
N LEU A 214 -1.73 3.45 5.94
CA LEU A 214 -1.88 3.18 4.51
C LEU A 214 -3.33 2.76 4.24
N PRO A 215 -3.92 3.08 3.08
CA PRO A 215 -5.35 2.81 2.86
C PRO A 215 -5.72 1.35 3.10
N MET A 216 -6.71 1.08 3.97
CA MET A 216 -7.24 -0.27 4.22
C MET A 216 -7.91 -0.88 2.98
N ALA A 217 -8.32 -0.05 2.02
CA ALA A 217 -8.77 -0.51 0.71
C ALA A 217 -7.64 -1.08 -0.16
N HIS A 218 -6.38 -0.85 0.23
CA HIS A 218 -5.22 -1.45 -0.42
C HIS A 218 -4.86 -2.78 0.22
N CYS A 219 -4.50 -3.75 -0.59
CA CYS A 219 -4.14 -5.11 -0.15
C CYS A 219 -3.04 -5.14 0.93
N THR A 220 -2.16 -4.15 1.01
CA THR A 220 -1.08 -4.10 2.01
C THR A 220 -1.62 -3.97 3.43
N ASP A 221 -2.35 -2.89 3.78
CA ASP A 221 -2.88 -2.74 5.15
C ASP A 221 -3.92 -3.82 5.46
N ARG A 222 -4.69 -4.25 4.47
CA ARG A 222 -5.63 -5.34 4.64
C ARG A 222 -4.94 -6.67 5.02
N ALA A 223 -3.80 -6.98 4.41
CA ALA A 223 -3.03 -8.20 4.70
C ALA A 223 -2.14 -8.05 5.94
N TYR A 224 -1.33 -6.99 5.96
CA TYR A 224 -0.26 -6.82 6.93
C TYR A 224 -0.70 -6.18 8.24
N VAL A 225 -1.83 -5.48 8.25
CA VAL A 225 -2.40 -4.90 9.47
C VAL A 225 -3.63 -5.69 9.91
N GLU A 226 -4.70 -5.72 9.12
CA GLU A 226 -5.96 -6.33 9.53
C GLU A 226 -5.83 -7.85 9.67
N ALA A 227 -5.54 -8.57 8.58
CA ALA A 227 -5.46 -10.03 8.60
C ALA A 227 -4.39 -10.52 9.59
N ALA A 228 -3.16 -10.00 9.52
CA ALA A 228 -2.08 -10.41 10.40
C ALA A 228 -2.40 -10.15 11.88
N SER A 229 -3.04 -9.02 12.21
CA SER A 229 -3.42 -8.72 13.59
C SER A 229 -4.52 -9.62 14.11
N LEU A 230 -5.53 -9.93 13.31
CA LEU A 230 -6.61 -10.84 13.66
C LEU A 230 -6.09 -12.25 13.95
N TYR A 231 -5.16 -12.77 13.12
CA TYR A 231 -4.62 -14.11 13.30
C TYR A 231 -3.56 -14.24 14.41
N ARG A 232 -2.98 -13.13 14.88
CA ARG A 232 -1.90 -13.13 15.89
C ARG A 232 -2.22 -12.36 17.17
N GLY A 233 -3.33 -11.66 17.22
CA GLY A 233 -3.70 -10.80 18.35
C GLY A 233 -2.86 -9.52 18.46
N THR A 234 -2.12 -9.16 17.41
CA THR A 234 -1.30 -7.94 17.36
C THR A 234 -2.20 -6.70 17.49
N GLN A 235 -1.82 -5.74 18.34
CA GLN A 235 -2.59 -4.52 18.54
C GLN A 235 -2.49 -3.58 17.34
N VAL A 236 -3.60 -2.99 16.94
CA VAL A 236 -3.67 -2.02 15.84
C VAL A 236 -3.96 -0.63 16.40
N ALA A 237 -3.10 0.34 16.11
CA ALA A 237 -3.35 1.73 16.39
C ALA A 237 -3.56 2.50 15.07
N PHE A 238 -4.52 3.40 15.03
CA PHE A 238 -4.82 4.21 13.85
C PHE A 238 -4.21 5.60 13.97
N THR A 239 -3.94 6.25 12.84
CA THR A 239 -3.63 7.68 12.82
C THR A 239 -4.91 8.51 12.89
N GLU A 240 -4.87 9.63 13.60
CA GLU A 240 -6.01 10.55 13.64
C GLU A 240 -6.16 11.28 12.29
N SER A 241 -5.06 11.81 11.78
CA SER A 241 -5.01 12.53 10.50
C SER A 241 -3.60 12.51 9.90
N LEU A 242 -3.45 12.97 8.66
CA LEU A 242 -2.12 13.18 8.08
C LEU A 242 -1.33 14.28 8.82
N ALA A 243 -2.00 15.29 9.34
CA ALA A 243 -1.37 16.38 10.09
C ALA A 243 -0.78 15.90 11.42
N THR A 244 -1.40 14.92 12.06
CA THR A 244 -0.97 14.36 13.35
C THR A 244 -0.09 13.12 13.24
N PHE A 245 0.17 12.65 12.02
CA PHE A 245 0.85 11.38 11.75
C PHE A 245 2.14 11.18 12.55
N PHE A 246 3.03 12.18 12.56
CA PHE A 246 4.31 12.07 13.28
C PHE A 246 4.12 12.03 14.81
N GLU A 247 3.11 12.72 15.33
CA GLU A 247 2.79 12.70 16.76
C GLU A 247 2.17 11.37 17.15
N ASP A 248 1.26 10.84 16.31
CA ASP A 248 0.65 9.54 16.50
C ASP A 248 1.70 8.42 16.46
N LEU A 249 2.64 8.47 15.50
CA LEU A 249 3.74 7.51 15.40
C LEU A 249 4.62 7.51 16.66
N ARG A 250 4.96 8.70 17.21
CA ARG A 250 5.73 8.82 18.45
C ARG A 250 4.96 8.36 19.69
N THR A 251 3.64 8.49 19.69
CA THR A 251 2.77 8.03 20.78
C THR A 251 2.61 6.53 20.76
N VAL A 252 2.35 5.96 19.60
CA VAL A 252 2.13 4.52 19.39
C VAL A 252 3.41 3.72 19.57
N ARG A 253 4.53 4.20 19.00
CA ARG A 253 5.83 3.52 18.98
C ARG A 253 5.69 2.08 18.51
N PRO A 254 5.29 1.85 17.24
CA PRO A 254 4.99 0.52 16.73
C PRO A 254 6.23 -0.39 16.80
N THR A 255 5.98 -1.67 17.01
CA THR A 255 7.03 -2.70 16.99
C THR A 255 7.24 -3.26 15.59
N ILE A 256 6.21 -3.14 14.75
CA ILE A 256 6.24 -3.50 13.34
C ILE A 256 5.77 -2.27 12.54
N PHE A 257 6.60 -1.78 11.61
CA PHE A 257 6.28 -0.59 10.83
C PHE A 257 6.54 -0.81 9.34
N GLY A 258 5.50 -0.67 8.53
CA GLY A 258 5.58 -0.70 7.07
C GLY A 258 5.28 0.67 6.46
N SER A 259 5.98 1.03 5.39
CA SER A 259 5.79 2.31 4.72
C SER A 259 6.10 2.24 3.23
N VAL A 260 5.79 3.31 2.53
CA VAL A 260 6.20 3.53 1.13
C VAL A 260 7.54 4.28 1.06
N PRO A 261 8.31 4.16 -0.03
CA PRO A 261 9.64 4.79 -0.17
C PRO A 261 9.64 6.29 0.10
N ARG A 262 8.60 6.99 -0.37
CA ARG A 262 8.45 8.45 -0.19
C ARG A 262 8.45 8.86 1.29
N LEU A 263 7.79 8.10 2.16
CA LEU A 263 7.76 8.42 3.59
C LEU A 263 9.10 8.12 4.26
N TRP A 264 9.78 7.06 3.87
CA TRP A 264 11.15 6.78 4.32
C TRP A 264 12.11 7.92 3.97
N LYS A 265 11.98 8.48 2.75
CA LYS A 265 12.74 9.66 2.33
C LYS A 265 12.41 10.89 3.16
N ARG A 266 11.14 11.15 3.42
CA ARG A 266 10.68 12.28 4.23
C ARG A 266 11.20 12.21 5.67
N PHE A 267 11.23 11.02 6.26
CA PHE A 267 11.85 10.82 7.57
C PHE A 267 13.35 11.15 7.55
N GLN A 268 14.08 10.71 6.53
CA GLN A 268 15.49 11.05 6.37
C GLN A 268 15.69 12.57 6.29
N LEU A 269 14.94 13.26 5.46
CA LEU A 269 15.01 14.71 5.30
C LEU A 269 14.72 15.43 6.63
N GLY A 270 13.70 15.02 7.38
CA GLY A 270 13.42 15.58 8.70
C GLY A 270 14.55 15.36 9.72
N VAL A 271 15.31 14.26 9.61
CA VAL A 271 16.53 14.08 10.42
C VAL A 271 17.61 15.06 9.96
N PHE A 272 17.76 15.30 8.67
CA PHE A 272 18.76 16.24 8.10
C PHE A 272 18.45 17.69 8.44
N GLU A 273 17.19 18.09 8.51
CA GLU A 273 16.79 19.42 9.00
C GLU A 273 17.26 19.67 10.43
N SER A 274 17.19 18.65 11.29
CA SER A 274 17.62 18.76 12.69
C SER A 274 19.13 18.63 12.86
N THR A 275 19.81 17.91 11.98
CA THR A 275 21.26 17.64 12.04
C THR A 275 21.79 17.48 10.61
N PRO A 276 22.61 18.45 10.12
CA PRO A 276 23.16 18.40 8.77
C PRO A 276 23.88 17.06 8.48
N PRO A 277 23.77 16.53 7.25
CA PRO A 277 24.27 15.19 6.88
C PRO A 277 25.73 14.96 7.26
N GLU A 278 26.60 15.91 6.94
CA GLU A 278 28.04 15.80 7.24
C GLU A 278 28.34 15.69 8.75
N LYS A 279 27.60 16.46 9.56
CA LYS A 279 27.75 16.42 11.03
C LYS A 279 27.22 15.10 11.57
N LEU A 280 26.07 14.64 11.05
CA LEU A 280 25.47 13.37 11.43
C LEU A 280 26.43 12.21 11.13
N GLU A 281 27.00 12.15 9.93
CA GLU A 281 27.95 11.10 9.53
C GLU A 281 29.20 11.06 10.41
N ARG A 282 29.67 12.21 10.87
CA ARG A 282 30.81 12.24 11.83
C ARG A 282 30.38 11.70 13.20
N LEU A 283 29.21 12.08 13.69
CA LEU A 283 28.71 11.68 15.01
C LEU A 283 28.42 10.16 15.09
N ILE A 284 27.80 9.58 14.07
CA ILE A 284 27.43 8.15 14.08
C ILE A 284 28.64 7.21 13.99
N LYS A 285 29.81 7.70 13.51
CA LYS A 285 31.05 6.93 13.48
C LYS A 285 31.73 6.80 14.85
N LEU A 286 31.36 7.64 15.82
CA LEU A 286 31.94 7.59 17.16
C LEU A 286 31.27 6.47 17.98
N PRO A 287 32.01 5.53 18.59
CA PRO A 287 31.43 4.31 19.17
C PRO A 287 30.30 4.56 20.18
N ILE A 288 30.50 5.41 21.18
CA ILE A 288 29.51 5.69 22.23
C ILE A 288 28.51 6.74 21.75
N VAL A 289 29.01 7.87 21.25
CA VAL A 289 28.18 9.00 20.78
C VAL A 289 27.27 8.56 19.64
N GLY A 290 27.82 7.77 18.70
CA GLY A 290 27.03 7.25 17.57
C GLY A 290 25.85 6.39 18.04
N SER A 291 26.05 5.52 19.02
CA SER A 291 24.95 4.73 19.60
C SER A 291 23.87 5.61 20.25
N MET A 292 24.27 6.66 20.98
CA MET A 292 23.34 7.61 21.59
C MET A 292 22.57 8.40 20.52
N VAL A 293 23.24 8.87 19.47
CA VAL A 293 22.62 9.61 18.36
C VAL A 293 21.60 8.74 17.64
N LYS A 294 21.95 7.50 17.28
CA LYS A 294 21.04 6.54 16.64
C LYS A 294 19.78 6.28 17.49
N LYS A 295 19.96 6.03 18.80
CA LYS A 295 18.83 5.86 19.74
C LYS A 295 17.95 7.11 19.84
N LYS A 296 18.56 8.31 19.84
CA LYS A 296 17.82 9.58 19.87
C LYS A 296 17.01 9.77 18.60
N ILE A 297 17.56 9.43 17.42
CA ILE A 297 16.83 9.50 16.14
C ILE A 297 15.67 8.50 16.16
N ALA A 298 15.91 7.24 16.49
CA ALA A 298 14.86 6.22 16.55
C ALA A 298 13.71 6.64 17.49
N LYS A 299 14.05 7.16 18.68
CA LYS A 299 13.05 7.67 19.65
C LYS A 299 12.31 8.90 19.12
N GLY A 300 13.03 9.84 18.47
CA GLY A 300 12.45 11.05 17.88
C GLY A 300 11.46 10.74 16.74
N LEU A 301 11.66 9.63 16.05
CA LEU A 301 10.77 9.12 15.01
C LEU A 301 9.65 8.21 15.57
N GLY A 302 9.73 7.77 16.83
CA GLY A 302 8.80 6.79 17.40
C GLY A 302 9.09 5.34 16.97
N MET A 303 10.29 5.06 16.46
CA MET A 303 10.70 3.74 15.93
C MET A 303 11.67 3.00 16.87
N ASP A 304 11.87 3.47 18.07
CA ASP A 304 12.82 2.92 19.03
C ASP A 304 12.39 1.56 19.64
N ARG A 305 11.16 1.13 19.36
CA ARG A 305 10.65 -0.20 19.71
C ARG A 305 10.48 -1.11 18.50
N SER A 306 10.73 -0.59 17.29
CA SER A 306 10.52 -1.34 16.07
C SER A 306 11.54 -2.47 15.94
N THR A 307 11.03 -3.68 15.76
CA THR A 307 11.81 -4.90 15.52
C THR A 307 11.85 -5.26 14.03
N TRP A 308 10.90 -4.73 13.25
CA TRP A 308 10.85 -4.91 11.81
C TRP A 308 10.31 -3.66 11.12
N ASN A 309 11.00 -3.25 10.06
CA ASN A 309 10.57 -2.13 9.21
C ASN A 309 10.55 -2.56 7.75
N GLY A 310 9.47 -2.23 7.06
CA GLY A 310 9.28 -2.60 5.66
C GLY A 310 9.08 -1.44 4.72
N SER A 311 9.44 -1.66 3.46
CA SER A 311 9.08 -0.80 2.34
C SER A 311 8.54 -1.62 1.19
N GLY A 312 7.51 -1.12 0.52
CA GLY A 312 6.90 -1.78 -0.63
C GLY A 312 6.10 -0.83 -1.50
N ALA A 313 5.31 -1.39 -2.41
CA ALA A 313 4.44 -0.72 -3.37
C ALA A 313 5.16 0.09 -4.46
N ALA A 314 6.42 0.50 -4.27
CA ALA A 314 7.26 1.17 -5.27
C ALA A 314 8.74 0.88 -5.00
N PRO A 315 9.63 1.03 -6.00
CA PRO A 315 11.07 0.91 -5.80
C PRO A 315 11.60 1.93 -4.80
N ILE A 316 12.57 1.52 -3.98
CA ILE A 316 13.26 2.39 -3.03
C ILE A 316 14.74 2.51 -3.42
N ALA A 317 15.29 3.73 -3.30
CA ALA A 317 16.70 3.96 -3.66
C ALA A 317 17.64 3.15 -2.74
N PRO A 318 18.62 2.41 -3.30
CA PRO A 318 19.60 1.67 -2.50
C PRO A 318 20.33 2.53 -1.47
N SER A 319 20.71 3.76 -1.83
CA SER A 319 21.37 4.72 -0.93
C SER A 319 20.51 5.06 0.30
N LEU A 320 19.18 5.13 0.14
CA LEU A 320 18.25 5.36 1.25
C LEU A 320 18.20 4.16 2.20
N LEU A 321 18.17 2.93 1.67
CA LEU A 321 18.22 1.70 2.49
C LEU A 321 19.55 1.57 3.25
N GLU A 322 20.67 1.88 2.60
CA GLU A 322 21.99 1.92 3.23
C GLU A 322 22.05 2.92 4.37
N TRP A 323 21.50 4.11 4.14
CA TRP A 323 21.44 5.15 5.16
C TRP A 323 20.63 4.69 6.38
N TRP A 324 19.45 4.13 6.19
CA TRP A 324 18.60 3.60 7.25
C TRP A 324 19.28 2.46 8.03
N SER A 325 20.00 1.58 7.33
CA SER A 325 20.78 0.53 7.96
C SER A 325 21.89 1.11 8.85
N ARG A 326 22.61 2.16 8.37
CA ARG A 326 23.64 2.85 9.17
C ARG A 326 23.07 3.54 10.41
N ILE A 327 21.85 4.06 10.34
CA ILE A 327 21.15 4.65 11.49
C ILE A 327 20.70 3.59 12.50
N GLY A 328 20.70 2.31 12.12
CA GLY A 328 20.26 1.21 12.99
C GLY A 328 18.77 0.92 12.92
N ILE A 329 18.10 1.38 11.87
CA ILE A 329 16.69 1.10 11.54
C ILE A 329 16.68 0.45 10.14
N PRO A 330 17.11 -0.81 10.01
CA PRO A 330 17.15 -1.47 8.70
C PRO A 330 15.74 -1.57 8.12
N VAL A 331 15.60 -1.20 6.85
CA VAL A 331 14.34 -1.26 6.11
C VAL A 331 14.40 -2.42 5.12
N CYS A 332 13.44 -3.31 5.19
CA CYS A 332 13.32 -4.50 4.35
C CYS A 332 12.40 -4.20 3.16
N GLU A 333 12.83 -4.55 1.96
CA GLU A 333 11.95 -4.46 0.80
C GLU A 333 11.04 -5.68 0.70
N GLY A 334 9.80 -5.45 0.21
CA GLY A 334 8.85 -6.47 -0.12
C GLY A 334 8.11 -6.15 -1.41
N TRP A 335 7.66 -7.19 -2.09
CA TRP A 335 6.87 -7.08 -3.31
C TRP A 335 5.65 -7.99 -3.23
N GLY A 336 4.56 -7.47 -3.73
CA GLY A 336 3.30 -8.15 -3.90
C GLY A 336 2.34 -7.25 -4.67
N MET A 337 1.19 -7.77 -5.01
CA MET A 337 0.19 -7.08 -5.78
C MET A 337 -1.21 -7.36 -5.20
N THR A 338 -2.22 -6.67 -5.68
CA THR A 338 -3.60 -6.88 -5.18
C THR A 338 -4.05 -8.31 -5.42
N GLU A 339 -3.67 -8.87 -6.56
CA GLU A 339 -3.99 -10.23 -6.99
C GLU A 339 -3.37 -11.32 -6.10
N THR A 340 -2.37 -10.96 -5.27
CA THR A 340 -1.73 -11.87 -4.30
C THR A 340 -1.96 -11.45 -2.84
N LEU A 341 -2.90 -10.54 -2.56
CA LEU A 341 -3.07 -9.92 -1.22
C LEU A 341 -1.74 -9.37 -0.67
N ALA A 342 -0.95 -8.70 -1.51
CA ALA A 342 0.37 -8.17 -1.20
C ALA A 342 1.38 -9.24 -0.70
N TYR A 343 1.11 -10.53 -0.85
CA TYR A 343 1.95 -11.63 -0.41
C TYR A 343 2.73 -12.21 -1.59
N GLY A 344 4.04 -12.02 -1.61
CA GLY A 344 4.90 -12.47 -2.71
C GLY A 344 6.32 -12.69 -2.25
N THR A 345 7.15 -11.66 -2.25
CA THR A 345 8.53 -11.72 -1.76
C THR A 345 8.79 -10.68 -0.68
N GLN A 346 9.73 -10.97 0.19
CA GLN A 346 10.14 -10.05 1.25
C GLN A 346 11.52 -10.40 1.81
N SER A 347 12.25 -9.38 2.30
CA SER A 347 13.31 -9.58 3.27
C SER A 347 12.68 -9.64 4.66
N TYR A 348 12.75 -10.76 5.36
CA TYR A 348 12.11 -10.99 6.66
C TYR A 348 13.14 -11.41 7.72
N PRO A 349 12.78 -11.36 9.03
CA PRO A 349 13.70 -11.72 10.11
C PRO A 349 14.38 -13.08 9.89
N GLY A 350 15.69 -13.11 10.06
CA GLY A 350 16.53 -14.31 9.82
C GLY A 350 17.13 -14.41 8.43
N LEU A 351 16.71 -13.55 7.48
CA LEU A 351 17.38 -13.44 6.17
C LEU A 351 18.32 -12.23 6.12
N PRO A 352 19.51 -12.36 5.52
CA PRO A 352 20.35 -11.21 5.20
C PRO A 352 19.61 -10.23 4.28
N ILE A 353 19.63 -8.95 4.63
CA ILE A 353 19.08 -7.90 3.76
C ILE A 353 20.06 -7.69 2.61
N ARG A 354 19.58 -7.87 1.37
CA ARG A 354 20.33 -7.54 0.14
C ARG A 354 19.70 -6.31 -0.49
N ILE A 355 20.40 -5.20 -0.39
CA ILE A 355 19.96 -3.92 -0.96
C ILE A 355 19.82 -4.04 -2.48
N GLY A 356 18.70 -3.54 -3.02
CA GLY A 356 18.33 -3.68 -4.43
C GLY A 356 17.64 -5.00 -4.79
N SER A 357 17.33 -5.83 -3.78
CA SER A 357 16.51 -7.02 -3.90
C SER A 357 15.22 -6.86 -3.10
N ILE A 358 14.11 -7.30 -3.66
CA ILE A 358 12.81 -7.40 -2.99
C ILE A 358 12.71 -8.63 -2.07
N GLY A 359 13.84 -9.21 -1.65
CA GLY A 359 13.92 -10.38 -0.79
C GLY A 359 13.73 -11.70 -1.53
N LYS A 360 13.27 -12.70 -0.80
CA LYS A 360 12.99 -14.05 -1.32
C LYS A 360 11.49 -14.34 -1.30
N ALA A 361 11.10 -15.38 -2.02
CA ALA A 361 9.75 -15.91 -1.93
C ALA A 361 9.34 -16.15 -0.47
N LEU A 362 8.17 -15.66 -0.09
CA LEU A 362 7.58 -15.93 1.22
C LEU A 362 7.13 -17.41 1.32
N PRO A 363 6.96 -17.96 2.52
CA PRO A 363 6.52 -19.34 2.69
C PRO A 363 5.25 -19.66 1.91
N GLY A 364 5.27 -20.75 1.11
CA GLY A 364 4.15 -21.16 0.25
C GLY A 364 4.02 -20.39 -1.06
N VAL A 365 5.00 -19.56 -1.41
CA VAL A 365 5.10 -18.89 -2.71
C VAL A 365 6.08 -19.63 -3.60
N GLU A 366 5.65 -19.95 -4.81
CA GLU A 366 6.49 -20.45 -5.89
C GLU A 366 6.68 -19.36 -6.93
N LEU A 367 7.93 -19.18 -7.38
CA LEU A 367 8.30 -18.19 -8.39
C LEU A 367 9.01 -18.86 -9.55
N LYS A 368 8.75 -18.41 -10.76
CA LYS A 368 9.54 -18.75 -11.95
C LYS A 368 9.60 -17.57 -12.92
N LEU A 369 10.54 -17.62 -13.85
CA LEU A 369 10.68 -16.63 -14.91
C LEU A 369 10.27 -17.29 -16.25
N THR A 370 9.62 -16.50 -17.12
CA THR A 370 9.49 -16.87 -18.53
C THR A 370 10.83 -16.65 -19.27
N ASP A 371 10.93 -17.12 -20.49
CA ASP A 371 12.13 -16.89 -21.33
C ASP A 371 12.39 -15.39 -21.57
N GLU A 372 11.31 -14.57 -21.56
CA GLU A 372 11.41 -13.11 -21.69
C GLU A 372 11.70 -12.42 -20.35
N GLY A 373 11.83 -13.17 -19.25
CA GLY A 373 12.13 -12.67 -17.92
C GLY A 373 10.92 -12.10 -17.18
N GLU A 374 9.68 -12.42 -17.57
CA GLU A 374 8.49 -12.09 -16.77
C GLU A 374 8.44 -12.97 -15.51
N LEU A 375 8.20 -12.34 -14.37
CA LEU A 375 8.01 -13.03 -13.09
C LEU A 375 6.61 -13.65 -13.05
N LEU A 376 6.55 -14.93 -12.81
CA LEU A 376 5.33 -15.69 -12.57
C LEU A 376 5.26 -16.11 -11.11
N ILE A 377 4.07 -16.08 -10.53
CA ILE A 377 3.84 -16.44 -9.12
C ILE A 377 2.72 -17.46 -8.99
N LYS A 378 2.92 -18.43 -8.08
CA LYS A 378 1.90 -19.37 -7.64
C LYS A 378 1.88 -19.42 -6.12
N SER A 379 0.71 -19.25 -5.52
CA SER A 379 0.55 -19.17 -4.06
C SER A 379 -0.92 -19.38 -3.68
N PRO A 380 -1.20 -19.91 -2.48
CA PRO A 380 -2.55 -19.91 -1.93
C PRO A 380 -3.14 -18.50 -1.67
N SER A 381 -2.31 -17.45 -1.74
CA SER A 381 -2.73 -16.06 -1.60
C SER A 381 -3.35 -15.46 -2.88
N LEU A 382 -3.26 -16.18 -4.02
CA LEU A 382 -3.75 -15.68 -5.30
C LEU A 382 -5.27 -15.43 -5.25
N MET A 383 -5.69 -14.38 -5.93
CA MET A 383 -7.10 -14.13 -6.21
C MET A 383 -7.70 -15.31 -6.97
N ARG A 384 -9.00 -15.51 -6.82
CA ARG A 384 -9.74 -16.51 -7.59
C ARG A 384 -9.93 -16.06 -9.04
N GLU A 385 -10.33 -14.81 -9.24
CA GLU A 385 -10.67 -14.23 -10.54
C GLU A 385 -10.74 -12.71 -10.49
N TYR A 386 -10.77 -12.06 -11.63
CA TYR A 386 -11.27 -10.70 -11.76
C TYR A 386 -12.81 -10.73 -11.87
N TYR A 387 -13.46 -9.97 -11.00
CA TYR A 387 -14.92 -9.94 -10.88
C TYR A 387 -15.59 -9.53 -12.19
N LYS A 388 -16.49 -10.39 -12.71
CA LYS A 388 -17.17 -10.24 -14.00
C LYS A 388 -16.25 -10.16 -15.23
N GLU A 389 -14.98 -10.57 -15.11
CA GLU A 389 -14.01 -10.56 -16.22
C GLU A 389 -13.34 -11.95 -16.40
N PRO A 390 -14.09 -13.00 -16.79
CA PRO A 390 -13.56 -14.36 -16.89
C PRO A 390 -12.50 -14.51 -17.97
N GLU A 391 -12.66 -13.85 -19.13
CA GLU A 391 -11.67 -13.88 -20.23
C GLU A 391 -10.35 -13.27 -19.78
N LYS A 392 -10.42 -12.12 -19.12
CA LYS A 392 -9.25 -11.46 -18.56
C LYS A 392 -8.56 -12.30 -17.48
N THR A 393 -9.33 -12.98 -16.67
CA THR A 393 -8.80 -13.92 -15.67
C THR A 393 -8.02 -15.05 -16.35
N ALA A 394 -8.59 -15.66 -17.40
CA ALA A 394 -7.94 -16.73 -18.14
C ALA A 394 -6.63 -16.29 -18.81
N GLU A 395 -6.54 -15.04 -19.30
CA GLU A 395 -5.30 -14.50 -19.91
C GLU A 395 -4.15 -14.38 -18.92
N GLU A 396 -4.43 -14.08 -17.64
CA GLU A 396 -3.40 -13.83 -16.63
C GLU A 396 -2.93 -15.12 -15.92
N PHE A 397 -3.61 -16.27 -16.09
CA PHE A 397 -3.16 -17.55 -15.56
C PHE A 397 -2.55 -18.44 -16.63
N THR A 398 -1.43 -19.09 -16.30
CA THR A 398 -0.83 -20.13 -17.14
C THR A 398 -1.54 -21.47 -16.94
N ALA A 399 -1.38 -22.39 -17.88
CA ALA A 399 -2.00 -23.73 -17.80
C ALA A 399 -1.57 -24.55 -16.55
N ASP A 400 -0.39 -24.28 -15.98
CA ASP A 400 0.12 -24.90 -14.76
C ASP A 400 -0.20 -24.09 -13.48
N GLY A 401 -1.07 -23.06 -13.59
CA GLY A 401 -1.65 -22.34 -12.48
C GLY A 401 -0.77 -21.24 -11.90
N PHE A 402 0.23 -20.74 -12.64
CA PHE A 402 0.95 -19.54 -12.26
C PHE A 402 0.21 -18.30 -12.76
N PHE A 403 0.25 -17.23 -11.96
CA PHE A 403 -0.25 -15.92 -12.33
C PHE A 403 0.85 -15.08 -12.99
N ARG A 404 0.52 -14.40 -14.08
CA ARG A 404 1.39 -13.47 -14.80
C ARG A 404 1.40 -12.13 -14.11
N THR A 405 2.54 -11.75 -13.53
CA THR A 405 2.61 -10.52 -12.73
C THR A 405 2.72 -9.24 -13.57
N GLY A 406 3.16 -9.39 -14.83
CA GLY A 406 3.54 -8.27 -15.69
C GLY A 406 4.82 -7.55 -15.24
N ASP A 407 5.46 -8.00 -14.15
CA ASP A 407 6.76 -7.50 -13.72
C ASP A 407 7.87 -8.39 -14.29
N ARG A 408 9.00 -7.78 -14.69
CA ARG A 408 10.22 -8.49 -15.09
C ARG A 408 11.16 -8.55 -13.91
N ALA A 409 11.85 -9.69 -13.76
CA ALA A 409 12.74 -9.91 -12.64
C ALA A 409 13.96 -10.75 -13.01
N GLU A 410 14.93 -10.74 -12.11
CA GLU A 410 16.05 -11.67 -12.02
C GLU A 410 15.97 -12.41 -10.69
N ILE A 411 16.30 -13.69 -10.68
CA ILE A 411 16.40 -14.50 -9.46
C ILE A 411 17.82 -15.03 -9.39
N ASP A 412 18.56 -14.68 -8.32
CA ASP A 412 19.93 -15.14 -8.14
C ASP A 412 20.00 -16.59 -7.64
N SER A 413 21.21 -17.15 -7.59
CA SER A 413 21.46 -18.52 -7.14
C SER A 413 21.05 -18.80 -5.70
N ASP A 414 20.93 -17.77 -4.87
CA ASP A 414 20.47 -17.87 -3.49
C ASP A 414 18.93 -17.66 -3.34
N GLY A 415 18.24 -17.38 -4.46
CA GLY A 415 16.80 -17.17 -4.51
C GLY A 415 16.33 -15.74 -4.18
N TYR A 416 17.24 -14.75 -4.17
CA TYR A 416 16.84 -13.36 -4.05
C TYR A 416 16.33 -12.82 -5.38
N VAL A 417 15.23 -12.07 -5.30
CA VAL A 417 14.54 -11.52 -6.47
C VAL A 417 14.85 -10.04 -6.62
N LYS A 418 15.13 -9.61 -7.84
CA LYS A 418 15.31 -8.21 -8.21
C LYS A 418 14.35 -7.87 -9.33
N ILE A 419 13.49 -6.88 -9.14
CA ILE A 419 12.63 -6.35 -10.21
C ILE A 419 13.48 -5.51 -11.16
N THR A 420 13.38 -5.82 -12.46
CA THR A 420 14.12 -5.13 -13.53
C THR A 420 13.21 -4.25 -14.39
N GLY A 421 11.89 -4.27 -14.17
CA GLY A 421 10.94 -3.38 -14.83
C GLY A 421 9.55 -3.97 -14.92
N ARG A 422 8.66 -3.27 -15.64
CA ARG A 422 7.35 -3.79 -16.02
C ARG A 422 7.26 -4.05 -17.50
N ALA A 423 6.76 -5.19 -17.89
CA ALA A 423 6.64 -5.59 -19.30
C ALA A 423 5.84 -4.57 -20.12
N LYS A 424 4.73 -4.06 -19.55
CA LYS A 424 3.83 -3.07 -20.19
C LYS A 424 4.34 -1.61 -20.15
N GLU A 425 5.39 -1.32 -19.38
CA GLU A 425 5.96 0.04 -19.26
C GLU A 425 7.24 0.22 -20.10
N ILE A 426 7.77 -0.86 -20.66
CA ILE A 426 8.89 -0.78 -21.60
C ILE A 426 8.39 -0.06 -22.85
N PHE A 427 9.05 1.03 -23.19
CA PHE A 427 8.73 1.77 -24.41
C PHE A 427 9.78 1.58 -25.50
N LYS A 428 9.38 1.79 -26.74
CA LYS A 428 10.24 1.68 -27.91
C LYS A 428 10.62 3.07 -28.42
N THR A 429 11.90 3.39 -28.47
CA THR A 429 12.40 4.65 -29.03
C THR A 429 12.18 4.70 -30.55
N ALA A 430 12.28 5.90 -31.15
CA ALA A 430 12.23 6.08 -32.60
C ALA A 430 13.26 5.22 -33.38
N LYS A 431 14.39 4.87 -32.73
CA LYS A 431 15.43 3.98 -33.29
C LYS A 431 15.09 2.50 -33.16
N GLY A 432 13.88 2.15 -32.73
CA GLY A 432 13.42 0.78 -32.60
C GLY A 432 14.01 0.02 -31.39
N LYS A 433 14.67 0.70 -30.45
CA LYS A 433 15.27 0.11 -29.25
C LYS A 433 14.34 0.19 -28.07
N TYR A 434 14.32 -0.85 -27.24
CA TYR A 434 13.51 -0.92 -26.03
C TYR A 434 14.24 -0.31 -24.84
N VAL A 435 13.51 0.46 -24.03
CA VAL A 435 14.01 1.07 -22.78
C VAL A 435 13.09 0.69 -21.64
N ALA A 436 13.66 0.15 -20.56
CA ALA A 436 12.97 -0.10 -19.30
C ALA A 436 13.11 1.15 -18.41
N PRO A 437 12.03 1.91 -18.14
CA PRO A 437 12.15 3.20 -17.45
C PRO A 437 12.48 3.06 -15.96
N VAL A 438 11.90 2.10 -15.27
CA VAL A 438 11.97 1.96 -13.79
C VAL A 438 13.39 1.91 -13.24
N PRO A 439 14.36 1.13 -13.79
CA PRO A 439 15.74 1.16 -13.30
C PRO A 439 16.40 2.54 -13.44
N ILE A 440 16.12 3.25 -14.53
CA ILE A 440 16.68 4.59 -14.79
C ILE A 440 16.07 5.62 -13.83
N GLU A 441 14.75 5.56 -13.63
CA GLU A 441 14.03 6.38 -12.66
C GLU A 441 14.56 6.18 -11.24
N SER A 442 14.85 4.93 -10.86
CA SER A 442 15.43 4.62 -9.56
C SER A 442 16.82 5.23 -9.35
N LEU A 443 17.62 5.37 -10.41
CA LEU A 443 18.90 6.05 -10.37
C LEU A 443 18.74 7.56 -10.25
N LEU A 444 17.82 8.17 -11.00
CA LEU A 444 17.51 9.61 -10.90
C LEU A 444 16.94 10.00 -9.54
N ALA A 445 16.12 9.14 -8.95
CA ALA A 445 15.51 9.35 -7.63
C ALA A 445 16.53 9.28 -6.47
N GLN A 446 17.81 8.92 -6.73
CA GLN A 446 18.88 9.02 -5.75
C GLN A 446 19.27 10.48 -5.45
N ASN A 447 18.99 11.40 -6.36
CA ASN A 447 19.17 12.83 -6.12
C ASN A 447 18.17 13.30 -5.05
N ASP A 448 18.68 13.93 -4.00
CA ASP A 448 17.87 14.36 -2.84
C ASP A 448 16.83 15.43 -3.18
N MET A 449 17.00 16.13 -4.29
CA MET A 449 16.05 17.14 -4.78
C MET A 449 14.84 16.51 -5.50
N VAL A 450 14.96 15.26 -5.96
CA VAL A 450 13.92 14.58 -6.73
C VAL A 450 12.91 13.93 -5.79
N GLU A 451 11.65 14.36 -5.89
CA GLU A 451 10.54 13.72 -5.20
C GLU A 451 9.91 12.62 -6.05
N GLN A 452 9.66 12.93 -7.32
CA GLN A 452 9.11 11.96 -8.28
C GLN A 452 9.79 12.14 -9.64
N VAL A 453 9.90 11.04 -10.38
CA VAL A 453 10.45 11.05 -11.73
C VAL A 453 9.67 10.09 -12.62
N CYS A 454 9.40 10.52 -13.84
CA CYS A 454 8.79 9.73 -14.90
C CYS A 454 9.65 9.82 -16.15
N LEU A 455 10.23 8.69 -16.56
CA LEU A 455 11.00 8.62 -17.80
C LEU A 455 10.04 8.31 -18.95
N VAL A 456 10.00 9.17 -19.93
CA VAL A 456 9.18 9.03 -21.15
C VAL A 456 10.07 8.97 -22.38
N GLY A 457 9.61 8.33 -23.44
CA GLY A 457 10.47 8.20 -24.62
C GLY A 457 9.87 7.39 -25.78
N SER A 458 8.57 7.06 -25.69
CA SER A 458 7.89 6.37 -26.78
C SER A 458 7.94 7.19 -28.07
N GLY A 459 8.56 6.64 -29.11
CA GLY A 459 8.74 7.35 -30.39
C GLY A 459 9.77 8.49 -30.37
N LEU A 460 10.40 8.82 -29.25
CA LEU A 460 11.49 9.80 -29.18
C LEU A 460 12.83 9.17 -29.56
N THR A 461 13.76 9.98 -30.03
CA THR A 461 15.14 9.52 -30.35
C THR A 461 15.91 9.06 -29.13
N GLN A 462 15.69 9.72 -27.99
CA GLN A 462 16.22 9.37 -26.67
C GLN A 462 15.18 9.70 -25.58
N PRO A 463 15.23 9.03 -24.44
CA PRO A 463 14.36 9.32 -23.31
C PRO A 463 14.49 10.72 -22.75
N VAL A 464 13.39 11.24 -22.19
CA VAL A 464 13.31 12.49 -21.42
C VAL A 464 12.84 12.16 -20.01
N ALA A 465 13.49 12.72 -19.00
CA ALA A 465 13.08 12.56 -17.61
C ALA A 465 12.24 13.77 -17.17
N LEU A 466 10.99 13.52 -16.80
CA LEU A 466 10.12 14.51 -16.14
C LEU A 466 10.32 14.39 -14.64
N VAL A 467 10.66 15.47 -13.96
CA VAL A 467 11.03 15.45 -12.53
C VAL A 467 10.17 16.44 -11.75
N GLN A 468 9.64 15.97 -10.63
CA GLN A 468 9.10 16.81 -9.58
C GLN A 468 10.14 17.00 -8.48
N LEU A 469 10.33 18.22 -8.05
CA LEU A 469 11.19 18.54 -6.91
C LEU A 469 10.46 18.35 -5.59
N ALA A 470 11.22 18.05 -4.55
CA ALA A 470 10.70 18.04 -3.18
C ALA A 470 10.17 19.43 -2.81
N PRO A 471 8.94 19.56 -2.25
CA PRO A 471 8.26 20.85 -2.05
C PRO A 471 8.94 21.76 -1.04
N GLU A 472 9.85 21.25 -0.23
CA GLU A 472 10.54 21.98 0.85
C GLU A 472 11.88 22.59 0.41
N LEU A 473 12.25 22.43 -0.89
CA LEU A 473 13.52 22.93 -1.42
C LEU A 473 13.51 24.46 -1.54
N LYS A 474 14.38 25.10 -0.80
CA LYS A 474 14.67 26.56 -0.87
C LYS A 474 15.95 26.84 -1.66
N LEU A 475 16.11 26.20 -2.81
CA LEU A 475 17.28 26.35 -3.67
C LEU A 475 16.95 27.21 -4.88
N ASP A 476 17.97 27.90 -5.41
CA ASP A 476 17.76 28.63 -6.65
C ASP A 476 17.75 27.68 -7.87
N ALA A 477 17.20 28.15 -8.99
CA ALA A 477 17.07 27.34 -10.19
C ALA A 477 18.43 26.88 -10.76
N LYS A 478 19.52 27.61 -10.50
CA LYS A 478 20.87 27.27 -10.98
C LYS A 478 21.45 26.11 -10.17
N GLU A 479 21.25 26.11 -8.85
CA GLU A 479 21.69 25.01 -7.97
C GLU A 479 20.95 23.72 -8.31
N VAL A 480 19.62 23.81 -8.51
CA VAL A 480 18.79 22.69 -8.94
C VAL A 480 19.26 22.15 -10.30
N ALA A 481 19.44 23.04 -11.29
CA ALA A 481 19.89 22.65 -12.63
C ALA A 481 21.27 21.97 -12.60
N SER A 482 22.22 22.54 -11.85
CA SER A 482 23.56 21.95 -11.71
C SER A 482 23.55 20.57 -11.08
N SER A 483 22.74 20.36 -10.02
CA SER A 483 22.63 19.07 -9.34
C SER A 483 21.95 18.02 -10.22
N LEU A 484 20.84 18.37 -10.90
CA LEU A 484 20.14 17.46 -11.79
C LEU A 484 20.96 17.11 -13.04
N GLU A 485 21.75 18.06 -13.56
CA GLU A 485 22.65 17.80 -14.69
C GLU A 485 23.76 16.83 -14.31
N ALA A 486 24.40 17.03 -13.16
CA ALA A 486 25.40 16.09 -12.64
C ALA A 486 24.82 14.68 -12.45
N THR A 487 23.58 14.59 -11.95
CA THR A 487 22.88 13.30 -11.81
C THR A 487 22.57 12.67 -13.17
N ARG A 488 22.09 13.44 -14.14
CA ARG A 488 21.84 12.97 -15.51
C ARG A 488 23.10 12.40 -16.16
N GLU A 489 24.21 13.10 -16.04
CA GLU A 489 25.49 12.65 -16.58
C GLU A 489 26.00 11.37 -15.90
N GLN A 490 25.89 11.32 -14.58
CA GLN A 490 26.26 10.12 -13.81
C GLN A 490 25.43 8.91 -14.23
N VAL A 491 24.10 9.05 -14.31
CA VAL A 491 23.18 7.99 -14.76
C VAL A 491 23.52 7.57 -16.18
N ASN A 492 23.68 8.53 -17.09
CA ASN A 492 23.99 8.28 -18.50
C ASN A 492 25.32 7.53 -18.69
N SER A 493 26.29 7.68 -17.77
CA SER A 493 27.57 6.98 -17.86
C SER A 493 27.43 5.47 -17.76
N SER A 494 26.37 4.98 -17.11
CA SER A 494 26.07 3.55 -16.94
C SER A 494 25.09 2.99 -17.98
N LEU A 495 24.51 3.86 -18.84
CA LEU A 495 23.47 3.46 -19.79
C LEU A 495 24.00 3.28 -21.20
N GLU A 496 23.38 2.32 -21.91
CA GLU A 496 23.57 2.18 -23.36
C GLU A 496 23.07 3.43 -24.10
N SER A 497 23.67 3.73 -25.24
CA SER A 497 23.46 4.98 -25.97
C SER A 497 21.99 5.29 -26.28
N HIS A 498 21.17 4.27 -26.52
CA HIS A 498 19.74 4.44 -26.84
C HIS A 498 18.86 4.69 -25.59
N ALA A 499 19.35 4.34 -24.40
CA ALA A 499 18.66 4.52 -23.13
C ALA A 499 19.09 5.81 -22.40
N ARG A 500 20.11 6.52 -22.92
CA ARG A 500 20.60 7.74 -22.30
C ARG A 500 19.55 8.84 -22.32
N ILE A 501 19.43 9.51 -21.20
CA ILE A 501 18.50 10.61 -20.98
C ILE A 501 19.01 11.84 -21.74
N SER A 502 18.23 12.32 -22.70
CA SER A 502 18.60 13.53 -23.45
C SER A 502 18.53 14.76 -22.56
N ARG A 503 17.45 14.90 -21.79
CA ARG A 503 17.23 16.06 -20.92
C ARG A 503 16.37 15.70 -19.71
N VAL A 504 16.47 16.53 -18.68
CA VAL A 504 15.62 16.51 -17.50
C VAL A 504 14.73 17.74 -17.53
N VAL A 505 13.43 17.55 -17.43
CA VAL A 505 12.45 18.65 -17.37
C VAL A 505 11.86 18.69 -15.97
N VAL A 506 12.10 19.81 -15.28
CA VAL A 506 11.52 20.06 -13.96
C VAL A 506 10.10 20.57 -14.14
N ILE A 507 9.13 19.80 -13.65
CA ILE A 507 7.70 20.07 -13.78
C ILE A 507 7.24 20.92 -12.59
N LYS A 508 6.49 21.98 -12.89
CA LYS A 508 5.98 22.93 -11.91
C LYS A 508 4.80 22.36 -11.10
N ASP A 509 3.84 21.75 -11.80
CA ASP A 509 2.62 21.25 -11.18
C ASP A 509 2.84 19.92 -10.46
N ALA A 510 2.37 19.81 -9.22
CA ALA A 510 2.42 18.56 -8.47
C ALA A 510 1.59 17.46 -9.15
N TRP A 511 2.14 16.25 -9.22
CA TRP A 511 1.37 15.06 -9.61
C TRP A 511 0.58 14.56 -8.42
N THR A 512 -0.72 14.39 -8.60
CA THR A 512 -1.63 13.99 -7.53
C THR A 512 -2.67 12.98 -8.05
N PRO A 513 -3.34 12.24 -7.16
CA PRO A 513 -4.49 11.42 -7.56
C PRO A 513 -5.64 12.26 -8.12
N GLU A 514 -5.84 13.48 -7.61
CA GLU A 514 -6.94 14.38 -8.01
C GLU A 514 -6.79 14.87 -9.44
N ASN A 515 -5.55 15.14 -9.90
CA ASN A 515 -5.30 15.51 -11.29
C ASN A 515 -5.09 14.32 -12.22
N GLY A 516 -5.27 13.10 -11.69
CA GLY A 516 -5.24 11.86 -12.44
C GLY A 516 -3.84 11.36 -12.83
N MET A 517 -2.76 12.04 -12.45
CA MET A 517 -1.40 11.63 -12.78
C MET A 517 -0.85 10.55 -11.88
N LEU A 518 -1.40 10.44 -10.67
CA LEU A 518 -1.10 9.34 -9.75
C LEU A 518 -2.30 8.42 -9.58
N THR A 519 -2.01 7.19 -9.16
CA THR A 519 -3.02 6.30 -8.62
C THR A 519 -3.36 6.71 -7.18
N PRO A 520 -4.47 6.22 -6.58
CA PRO A 520 -4.73 6.42 -5.15
C PRO A 520 -3.59 5.95 -4.23
N THR A 521 -2.77 5.01 -4.71
CA THR A 521 -1.57 4.51 -4.02
C THR A 521 -0.30 5.26 -4.36
N GLN A 522 -0.42 6.48 -4.92
CA GLN A 522 0.70 7.38 -5.27
C GLN A 522 1.65 6.84 -6.36
N LYS A 523 1.22 5.86 -7.16
CA LYS A 523 1.99 5.37 -8.32
C LYS A 523 1.73 6.25 -9.54
N ILE A 524 2.77 6.55 -10.30
CA ILE A 524 2.68 7.37 -11.51
C ILE A 524 1.89 6.64 -12.59
N LYS A 525 0.89 7.30 -13.15
CA LYS A 525 0.18 6.84 -14.36
C LYS A 525 0.95 7.33 -15.60
N ARG A 526 2.00 6.62 -15.96
CA ARG A 526 2.94 7.01 -17.03
C ARG A 526 2.25 7.49 -18.30
N HIS A 527 1.25 6.76 -18.79
CA HIS A 527 0.54 7.12 -20.03
C HIS A 527 -0.20 8.48 -19.93
N VAL A 528 -0.70 8.84 -18.72
CA VAL A 528 -1.34 10.14 -18.47
C VAL A 528 -0.30 11.25 -18.46
N VAL A 529 0.80 11.02 -17.75
CA VAL A 529 1.94 11.96 -17.67
C VAL A 529 2.54 12.17 -19.05
N GLU A 530 2.83 11.10 -19.79
CA GLU A 530 3.38 11.15 -21.15
C GLU A 530 2.47 11.94 -22.09
N LYS A 531 1.16 11.68 -22.06
CA LYS A 531 0.17 12.39 -22.89
C LYS A 531 0.10 13.89 -22.54
N LYS A 532 0.08 14.23 -21.25
CA LYS A 532 -0.01 15.62 -20.79
C LYS A 532 1.22 16.43 -21.20
N PHE A 533 2.41 15.86 -21.02
CA PHE A 533 3.68 16.55 -21.26
C PHE A 533 4.28 16.26 -22.66
N ALA A 534 3.53 15.62 -23.56
CA ALA A 534 3.95 15.37 -24.93
C ALA A 534 4.42 16.64 -25.67
N PRO A 535 3.77 17.81 -25.56
CA PRO A 535 4.24 19.04 -26.22
C PRO A 535 5.66 19.45 -25.77
N ILE A 536 5.99 19.26 -24.49
CA ILE A 536 7.30 19.59 -23.93
C ILE A 536 8.33 18.53 -24.31
N THR A 537 7.96 17.25 -24.16
CA THR A 537 8.90 16.13 -24.38
C THR A 537 9.25 15.92 -25.85
N SER A 538 8.36 16.31 -26.77
CA SER A 538 8.60 16.22 -28.23
C SER A 538 9.31 17.43 -28.82
N ALA A 539 9.52 18.51 -28.05
CA ALA A 539 10.24 19.69 -28.53
C ALA A 539 11.72 19.33 -28.78
N GLU A 540 12.26 19.75 -29.91
CA GLU A 540 13.67 19.59 -30.25
C GLU A 540 14.50 20.67 -29.53
N THR A 541 14.80 20.45 -28.27
CA THR A 541 15.72 21.28 -27.47
C THR A 541 16.99 20.49 -27.19
N GLY A 542 18.08 21.19 -26.90
CA GLY A 542 19.38 20.56 -26.64
C GLY A 542 19.38 19.73 -25.34
N PRO A 543 20.46 18.94 -25.10
CA PRO A 543 20.60 18.21 -23.87
C PRO A 543 20.77 19.17 -22.68
N GLY A 544 20.30 18.77 -21.49
CA GLY A 544 20.44 19.54 -20.27
C GLY A 544 19.24 19.49 -19.35
N VAL A 545 19.12 20.48 -18.45
CA VAL A 545 18.02 20.64 -17.51
C VAL A 545 17.17 21.83 -17.92
N GLU A 546 15.88 21.62 -18.02
CA GLU A 546 14.88 22.63 -18.38
C GLU A 546 13.84 22.78 -17.26
N PHE A 547 13.25 23.95 -17.14
CA PHE A 547 12.14 24.22 -16.22
C PHE A 547 10.88 24.56 -17.05
N GLU A 548 9.74 23.93 -16.70
CA GLU A 548 8.43 24.20 -17.29
C GLU A 548 7.98 25.64 -17.06
#